data_d8d971f50243571151327cbfd39836bd
#
_entry.id   d8d971f50243571151327cbfd39836bd
#
_cell.length_a   1.000
_cell.length_b   1.000
_cell.length_c   1.000
_cell.angle_alpha   90.00
_cell.angle_beta   90.00
_cell.angle_gamma   90.00
#
_symmetry.space_group_name_H-M   'P 1'
#
loop_
_entity.id
_entity.type
_entity.pdbx_description
1 polymer ?
#
loop_
_entity_poly.entity_id
_entity_poly.type
_entity_poly.pdbx_seq_one_letter_code
_entity_poly.pdbx_strand_id
1 'polypeptide(L)'
;MRKSLKTICGLAVLSMCFSFGAATTSEAMVGGKPVIGITWKSNQQNYTAFKKIIELAGGIPVELGQVKNNKITYNTDGTISKDMLYPSGMLKEKYANAVKDNHYKDTNVEDVMKDIDGVFFTGGEDVSPTLFKKPDIERNKGEEINATRDVSDYTLMSYCISKNVPTFAVCRGEQVMGIVSGVTFIQDIPTYYSEQGKTYNDLHRMPPGTPNRTYARHDVHILPVKSHLREIVGADELHNVSSWHHQAIGSLKGTPLIQTAETTYNGVSIVEGIEDPRKTFVVGLQFHPENDLKEVIINKKDPKDFCDQEISMKFFKELVKAASQKK
;
A
#
# COMPACT_ATOMS: atom_id res chain seq x y z
N MET A 1 89.93 10.37 -4.49
CA MET A 1 89.23 10.45 -3.19
C MET A 1 87.74 10.77 -3.39
N ARG A 2 86.84 10.03 -2.75
CA ARG A 2 85.42 10.13 -2.61
C ARG A 2 84.53 9.89 -3.85
N LYS A 3 83.98 8.72 -3.87
CA LYS A 3 82.90 8.20 -4.70
C LYS A 3 81.57 8.87 -4.36
N SER A 4 80.83 9.25 -5.37
CA SER A 4 79.42 9.62 -5.21
C SER A 4 78.50 8.56 -5.89
N LEU A 5 77.67 7.90 -5.11
CA LEU A 5 76.70 6.93 -5.56
C LEU A 5 75.49 7.67 -6.12
N LYS A 6 75.10 7.39 -7.35
CA LYS A 6 73.81 7.85 -7.91
C LYS A 6 72.86 6.71 -7.83
N THR A 7 71.82 6.89 -6.99
CA THR A 7 70.69 6.02 -6.86
C THR A 7 69.73 6.26 -8.03
N ILE A 8 69.42 5.21 -8.78
CA ILE A 8 68.40 5.21 -9.82
C ILE A 8 67.09 4.78 -9.16
N CYS A 9 66.12 5.71 -9.11
CA CYS A 9 64.76 5.41 -8.76
C CYS A 9 64.03 4.87 -9.99
N GLY A 10 63.73 3.57 -9.99
CA GLY A 10 62.83 2.96 -10.97
C GLY A 10 61.37 3.23 -10.59
N LEU A 11 60.62 3.92 -11.47
CA LEU A 11 59.19 4.09 -11.37
C LEU A 11 58.51 2.77 -11.81
N ALA A 12 57.99 2.00 -10.89
CA ALA A 12 57.08 0.92 -11.21
C ALA A 12 55.66 1.50 -11.40
N VAL A 13 55.21 1.54 -12.65
CA VAL A 13 53.80 1.85 -12.95
C VAL A 13 52.95 0.63 -12.63
N LEU A 14 52.27 0.69 -11.52
CA LEU A 14 51.26 -0.32 -11.14
C LEU A 14 49.98 -0.04 -11.95
N SER A 15 49.77 -0.81 -13.00
CA SER A 15 48.49 -0.83 -13.74
C SER A 15 47.45 -1.49 -12.88
N MET A 16 46.58 -0.70 -12.20
CA MET A 16 45.36 -1.21 -11.56
C MET A 16 44.34 -1.45 -12.66
N CYS A 17 44.19 -2.70 -13.05
CA CYS A 17 42.97 -3.16 -13.74
C CYS A 17 41.79 -3.05 -12.78
N PHE A 18 40.99 -2.00 -12.94
CA PHE A 18 39.63 -1.98 -12.35
C PHE A 18 38.78 -2.98 -13.13
N SER A 19 38.67 -4.20 -12.59
CA SER A 19 37.61 -5.09 -12.96
C SER A 19 36.31 -4.50 -12.39
N PHE A 20 35.48 -3.94 -13.27
CA PHE A 20 34.10 -3.71 -12.99
C PHE A 20 33.42 -5.07 -12.78
N GLY A 21 33.53 -5.58 -11.58
CA GLY A 21 32.62 -6.63 -11.12
C GLY A 21 31.23 -6.02 -11.07
N ALA A 22 30.32 -6.55 -11.87
CA ALA A 22 28.91 -6.25 -11.72
C ALA A 22 28.55 -6.54 -10.25
N ALA A 23 28.32 -5.50 -9.47
CA ALA A 23 27.79 -5.63 -8.14
C ALA A 23 26.39 -6.24 -8.28
N THR A 24 26.30 -7.53 -8.02
CA THR A 24 25.02 -8.18 -7.82
C THR A 24 24.39 -7.56 -6.59
N THR A 25 23.30 -6.84 -6.81
CA THR A 25 22.47 -6.17 -5.82
C THR A 25 21.90 -7.18 -4.82
N SER A 26 22.59 -7.42 -3.72
CA SER A 26 22.07 -8.15 -2.58
C SER A 26 22.24 -7.39 -1.25
N GLU A 27 22.14 -6.04 -1.30
CA GLU A 27 22.36 -5.20 -0.12
C GLU A 27 21.07 -4.83 0.64
N ALA A 28 19.89 -5.33 0.24
CA ALA A 28 18.63 -5.00 0.91
C ALA A 28 18.42 -5.71 2.26
N MET A 29 19.36 -6.54 2.72
CA MET A 29 19.29 -7.25 4.01
C MET A 29 20.28 -6.67 5.00
N VAL A 30 19.86 -5.76 5.87
CA VAL A 30 20.68 -5.26 6.98
C VAL A 30 20.60 -6.26 8.13
N GLY A 31 21.70 -6.95 8.43
CA GLY A 31 21.75 -7.95 9.50
C GLY A 31 20.82 -9.15 9.30
N GLY A 32 20.51 -9.50 8.05
CA GLY A 32 19.62 -10.62 7.69
C GLY A 32 18.11 -10.33 7.77
N LYS A 33 17.70 -9.11 8.13
CA LYS A 33 16.28 -8.71 8.21
C LYS A 33 15.87 -7.94 6.94
N PRO A 34 14.69 -8.25 6.35
CA PRO A 34 14.21 -7.53 5.18
C PRO A 34 13.79 -6.09 5.51
N VAL A 35 13.98 -5.21 4.55
CA VAL A 35 13.61 -3.80 4.62
C VAL A 35 12.20 -3.61 4.06
N ILE A 36 11.29 -3.11 4.89
CA ILE A 36 9.90 -2.89 4.53
C ILE A 36 9.63 -1.40 4.39
N GLY A 37 9.34 -0.98 3.16
CA GLY A 37 8.91 0.38 2.86
C GLY A 37 7.50 0.64 3.35
N ILE A 38 7.28 1.77 4.03
CA ILE A 38 5.95 2.25 4.44
C ILE A 38 5.59 3.41 3.52
N THR A 39 4.45 3.31 2.82
CA THR A 39 3.99 4.38 1.93
C THR A 39 3.41 5.53 2.72
N TRP A 40 3.50 6.70 2.16
CA TRP A 40 2.84 7.97 2.56
C TRP A 40 2.57 8.17 4.05
N LYS A 41 3.36 8.98 4.66
CA LYS A 41 3.19 9.36 6.08
C LYS A 41 2.09 10.41 6.24
N SER A 42 0.87 9.97 6.58
CA SER A 42 -0.26 10.86 6.83
C SER A 42 -0.14 11.61 8.15
N ASN A 43 0.33 10.96 9.21
CA ASN A 43 0.62 11.58 10.50
C ASN A 43 1.70 10.80 11.27
N GLN A 44 2.35 11.50 12.22
CA GLN A 44 3.49 10.96 12.97
C GLN A 44 3.09 9.80 13.89
N GLN A 45 1.91 9.86 14.51
CA GLN A 45 1.48 8.86 15.49
C GLN A 45 1.24 7.51 14.82
N ASN A 46 0.49 7.48 13.72
CA ASN A 46 0.24 6.25 12.96
C ASN A 46 1.54 5.70 12.39
N TYR A 47 2.38 6.57 11.82
CA TYR A 47 3.66 6.15 11.25
C TYR A 47 4.56 5.49 12.31
N THR A 48 4.64 6.04 13.51
CA THR A 48 5.39 5.46 14.64
C THR A 48 4.84 4.08 15.02
N ALA A 49 3.52 3.92 15.02
CA ALA A 49 2.87 2.63 15.28
C ALA A 49 3.20 1.60 14.19
N PHE A 50 3.12 1.98 12.92
CA PHE A 50 3.43 1.08 11.79
C PHE A 50 4.89 0.62 11.81
N LYS A 51 5.83 1.51 12.12
CA LYS A 51 7.24 1.14 12.32
C LYS A 51 7.37 0.08 13.42
N LYS A 52 6.72 0.30 14.56
CA LYS A 52 6.77 -0.65 15.69
C LYS A 52 6.19 -2.01 15.33
N ILE A 53 5.07 -2.04 14.59
CA ILE A 53 4.45 -3.28 14.12
C ILE A 53 5.40 -4.05 13.20
N ILE A 54 6.02 -3.39 12.22
CA ILE A 54 6.98 -4.00 11.28
C ILE A 54 8.22 -4.51 12.04
N GLU A 55 8.75 -3.75 13.00
CA GLU A 55 9.84 -4.22 13.86
C GLU A 55 9.49 -5.49 14.64
N LEU A 56 8.27 -5.55 15.22
CA LEU A 56 7.76 -6.72 15.94
C LEU A 56 7.52 -7.90 15.00
N ALA A 57 7.19 -7.66 13.75
CA ALA A 57 7.09 -8.69 12.72
C ALA A 57 8.46 -9.19 12.23
N GLY A 58 9.56 -8.54 12.61
CA GLY A 58 10.94 -8.94 12.27
C GLY A 58 11.57 -8.19 11.10
N GLY A 59 10.89 -7.19 10.52
CA GLY A 59 11.40 -6.35 9.43
C GLY A 59 12.12 -5.09 9.92
N ILE A 60 12.73 -4.37 8.99
CA ILE A 60 13.30 -3.03 9.18
C ILE A 60 12.37 -2.03 8.47
N PRO A 61 11.65 -1.16 9.21
CA PRO A 61 10.73 -0.20 8.61
C PRO A 61 11.47 1.01 8.05
N VAL A 62 11.14 1.42 6.83
CA VAL A 62 11.65 2.63 6.17
C VAL A 62 10.50 3.47 5.62
N GLU A 63 10.54 4.78 5.85
CA GLU A 63 9.61 5.72 5.20
C GLU A 63 9.99 5.85 3.72
N LEU A 64 9.06 5.54 2.82
CA LEU A 64 9.30 5.72 1.40
C LEU A 64 9.16 7.18 0.99
N GLY A 65 10.06 7.62 0.14
CA GLY A 65 9.95 8.90 -0.54
C GLY A 65 8.79 8.92 -1.54
N GLN A 66 8.38 10.13 -1.93
CA GLN A 66 7.35 10.33 -2.95
C GLN A 66 7.81 9.76 -4.30
N VAL A 67 6.96 8.91 -4.91
CA VAL A 67 7.16 8.52 -6.30
C VAL A 67 6.58 9.60 -7.22
N LYS A 68 7.42 10.13 -8.10
CA LYS A 68 7.07 11.18 -9.07
C LYS A 68 7.02 10.60 -10.47
N ASN A 69 5.99 10.99 -11.22
CA ASN A 69 5.76 10.60 -12.60
C ASN A 69 6.10 11.79 -13.53
N ASN A 70 6.90 11.60 -14.57
CA ASN A 70 7.34 12.68 -15.46
C ASN A 70 6.23 13.26 -16.36
N LYS A 71 5.04 12.64 -16.37
CA LYS A 71 3.83 13.20 -17.03
C LYS A 71 3.13 14.25 -16.16
N ILE A 72 3.61 14.45 -14.94
CA ILE A 72 3.02 15.33 -13.93
C ILE A 72 4.00 16.45 -13.60
N THR A 73 3.50 17.67 -13.52
CA THR A 73 4.25 18.83 -13.06
C THR A 73 4.09 18.98 -11.55
N TYR A 74 5.19 19.10 -10.85
CA TYR A 74 5.23 19.28 -9.41
C TYR A 74 5.74 20.67 -9.04
N ASN A 75 5.18 21.23 -7.98
CA ASN A 75 5.67 22.43 -7.32
C ASN A 75 6.97 22.13 -6.57
N THR A 76 7.63 23.16 -6.06
CA THR A 76 8.89 23.05 -5.29
C THR A 76 8.72 22.26 -3.98
N ASP A 77 7.53 22.26 -3.40
CA ASP A 77 7.18 21.49 -2.20
C ASP A 77 6.79 20.01 -2.50
N GLY A 78 6.83 19.60 -3.76
CA GLY A 78 6.49 18.25 -4.20
C GLY A 78 5.01 18.02 -4.48
N THR A 79 4.12 18.99 -4.22
CA THR A 79 2.70 18.88 -4.56
C THR A 79 2.47 19.01 -6.07
N ILE A 80 1.37 18.42 -6.57
CA ILE A 80 0.99 18.55 -7.99
C ILE A 80 0.55 19.99 -8.28
N SER A 81 0.95 20.52 -9.44
CA SER A 81 0.58 21.86 -9.89
C SER A 81 -0.94 21.99 -10.04
N LYS A 82 -1.49 23.12 -9.54
CA LYS A 82 -2.94 23.37 -9.50
C LYS A 82 -3.63 23.34 -10.86
N ASP A 83 -2.91 23.67 -11.94
CA ASP A 83 -3.43 23.61 -13.32
C ASP A 83 -3.77 22.19 -13.78
N MET A 84 -3.21 21.17 -13.12
CA MET A 84 -3.48 19.75 -13.35
C MET A 84 -4.66 19.21 -12.54
N LEU A 85 -5.18 19.99 -11.60
CA LEU A 85 -6.25 19.58 -10.69
C LEU A 85 -7.58 20.25 -11.04
N TYR A 86 -8.67 19.54 -10.74
CA TYR A 86 -9.98 20.15 -10.61
C TYR A 86 -10.07 20.98 -9.32
N PRO A 87 -11.06 21.89 -9.18
CA PRO A 87 -11.25 22.65 -7.94
C PRO A 87 -11.45 21.79 -6.70
N SER A 88 -11.93 20.54 -6.86
CA SER A 88 -12.07 19.53 -5.80
C SER A 88 -10.73 18.95 -5.31
N GLY A 89 -9.60 19.30 -5.92
CA GLY A 89 -8.30 18.66 -5.65
C GLY A 89 -8.03 17.38 -6.44
N MET A 90 -9.04 16.87 -7.14
CA MET A 90 -8.96 15.67 -7.97
C MET A 90 -8.06 15.91 -9.19
N LEU A 91 -7.25 14.90 -9.55
CA LEU A 91 -6.44 14.94 -10.77
C LEU A 91 -7.34 15.00 -12.02
N LYS A 92 -7.09 15.95 -12.94
CA LYS A 92 -7.86 16.03 -14.20
C LYS A 92 -7.67 14.75 -15.03
N GLU A 93 -8.74 14.33 -15.71
CA GLU A 93 -8.77 13.08 -16.49
C GLU A 93 -7.60 12.92 -17.47
N LYS A 94 -7.22 14.00 -18.16
CA LYS A 94 -6.08 14.01 -19.08
C LYS A 94 -4.80 13.48 -18.39
N TYR A 95 -4.54 13.95 -17.19
CA TYR A 95 -3.33 13.59 -16.45
C TYR A 95 -3.48 12.25 -15.75
N ALA A 96 -4.68 11.93 -15.25
CA ALA A 96 -4.98 10.61 -14.72
C ALA A 96 -4.78 9.52 -15.78
N ASN A 97 -5.24 9.75 -17.01
CA ASN A 97 -5.00 8.82 -18.12
C ASN A 97 -3.51 8.69 -18.45
N ALA A 98 -2.76 9.80 -18.46
CA ALA A 98 -1.32 9.76 -18.68
C ALA A 98 -0.58 8.95 -17.60
N VAL A 99 -1.02 9.02 -16.34
CA VAL A 99 -0.48 8.20 -15.23
C VAL A 99 -0.83 6.72 -15.43
N LYS A 100 -2.10 6.42 -15.77
CA LYS A 100 -2.55 5.06 -16.05
C LYS A 100 -1.79 4.41 -17.22
N ASP A 101 -1.61 5.13 -18.31
CA ASP A 101 -0.90 4.64 -19.52
C ASP A 101 0.60 4.46 -19.27
N ASN A 102 1.18 5.35 -18.45
CA ASN A 102 2.60 5.28 -18.09
C ASN A 102 2.92 4.16 -17.10
N HIS A 103 1.96 3.80 -16.25
CA HIS A 103 2.17 2.89 -15.11
C HIS A 103 3.30 3.41 -14.20
N TYR A 104 4.47 2.77 -14.24
CA TYR A 104 5.67 3.16 -13.47
C TYR A 104 6.85 3.55 -14.36
N LYS A 105 6.68 3.60 -15.69
CA LYS A 105 7.74 4.00 -16.59
C LYS A 105 8.05 5.49 -16.43
N ASP A 106 9.27 5.89 -16.76
CA ASP A 106 9.71 7.28 -16.67
C ASP A 106 9.35 7.95 -15.33
N THR A 107 9.67 7.29 -14.23
CA THR A 107 9.45 7.75 -12.87
C THR A 107 10.72 7.53 -12.03
N ASN A 108 10.74 8.07 -10.81
CA ASN A 108 11.82 7.81 -9.86
C ASN A 108 11.56 6.56 -8.97
N VAL A 109 10.65 5.67 -9.37
CA VAL A 109 10.25 4.54 -8.52
C VAL A 109 11.41 3.59 -8.21
N GLU A 110 12.33 3.38 -9.16
CA GLU A 110 13.49 2.51 -8.93
C GLU A 110 14.44 3.08 -7.89
N ASP A 111 14.61 4.41 -7.84
CA ASP A 111 15.39 5.09 -6.81
C ASP A 111 14.71 4.99 -5.44
N VAL A 112 13.37 5.20 -5.39
CA VAL A 112 12.58 5.08 -4.15
C VAL A 112 12.59 3.65 -3.62
N MET A 113 12.59 2.66 -4.51
CA MET A 113 12.56 1.23 -4.17
C MET A 113 13.94 0.60 -4.02
N LYS A 114 15.00 1.42 -4.16
CA LYS A 114 16.35 0.94 -3.91
C LYS A 114 16.46 0.40 -2.48
N ASP A 115 17.00 -0.80 -2.34
CA ASP A 115 17.20 -1.49 -1.06
C ASP A 115 15.90 -1.80 -0.27
N ILE A 116 14.73 -1.83 -0.93
CA ILE A 116 13.45 -2.18 -0.36
C ILE A 116 13.04 -3.60 -0.79
N ASP A 117 12.78 -4.48 0.18
CA ASP A 117 12.43 -5.88 -0.04
C ASP A 117 10.92 -6.12 -0.13
N GLY A 118 10.12 -5.34 0.59
CA GLY A 118 8.66 -5.41 0.61
C GLY A 118 8.04 -4.06 0.92
N VAL A 119 6.74 -3.91 0.66
CA VAL A 119 6.03 -2.63 0.85
C VAL A 119 4.73 -2.82 1.63
N PHE A 120 4.52 -1.97 2.63
CA PHE A 120 3.26 -1.79 3.32
C PHE A 120 2.56 -0.52 2.82
N PHE A 121 1.43 -0.68 2.11
CA PHE A 121 0.57 0.42 1.68
C PHE A 121 -0.44 0.76 2.75
N THR A 122 -0.41 2.00 3.22
CA THR A 122 -1.23 2.48 4.32
C THR A 122 -2.63 2.92 3.88
N GLY A 123 -3.58 2.92 4.83
CA GLY A 123 -4.88 3.57 4.68
C GLY A 123 -4.78 5.09 4.52
N GLY A 124 -5.91 5.76 4.32
CA GLY A 124 -5.98 7.23 4.20
C GLY A 124 -7.19 7.73 3.43
N GLU A 125 -7.06 8.93 2.90
CA GLU A 125 -8.05 9.69 2.15
C GLU A 125 -8.44 8.99 0.83
N ASP A 126 -9.57 9.39 0.25
CA ASP A 126 -10.09 8.83 -0.99
C ASP A 126 -9.14 9.01 -2.17
N VAL A 127 -9.17 8.06 -3.10
CA VAL A 127 -8.42 8.14 -4.36
C VAL A 127 -9.22 8.95 -5.38
N SER A 128 -8.54 9.78 -6.18
CA SER A 128 -9.15 10.53 -7.28
C SER A 128 -9.96 9.62 -8.20
N PRO A 129 -11.28 9.81 -8.33
CA PRO A 129 -12.15 9.01 -9.21
C PRO A 129 -11.66 8.91 -10.65
N THR A 130 -10.96 9.91 -11.16
CA THR A 130 -10.37 9.92 -12.50
C THR A 130 -9.36 8.80 -12.76
N LEU A 131 -8.81 8.20 -11.70
CA LEU A 131 -7.95 7.00 -11.80
C LEU A 131 -8.74 5.70 -11.93
N PHE A 132 -10.05 5.69 -11.64
CA PHE A 132 -10.89 4.50 -11.75
C PHE A 132 -11.11 4.09 -13.21
N LYS A 133 -11.43 2.81 -13.42
CA LYS A 133 -11.73 2.26 -14.74
C LYS A 133 -12.97 2.91 -15.39
N LYS A 134 -13.98 3.20 -14.56
CA LYS A 134 -15.22 3.87 -14.94
C LYS A 134 -15.54 4.91 -13.89
N PRO A 135 -14.95 6.11 -13.99
CA PRO A 135 -15.15 7.14 -13.00
C PRO A 135 -16.56 7.73 -13.06
N ASP A 136 -17.14 7.97 -11.91
CA ASP A 136 -18.25 8.90 -11.76
C ASP A 136 -17.72 10.14 -11.02
N ILE A 137 -17.34 11.15 -11.80
CA ILE A 137 -16.68 12.35 -11.29
C ILE A 137 -17.63 13.19 -10.43
N GLU A 138 -18.92 13.14 -10.73
CA GLU A 138 -19.97 13.89 -10.01
C GLU A 138 -20.27 13.30 -8.62
N ARG A 139 -19.88 12.04 -8.39
CA ARG A 139 -20.08 11.36 -7.09
C ARG A 139 -19.04 11.66 -6.04
N ASN A 140 -18.09 12.53 -6.32
CA ASN A 140 -17.14 12.94 -5.29
C ASN A 140 -17.89 13.72 -4.19
N LYS A 141 -18.17 13.09 -3.07
CA LYS A 141 -18.96 13.64 -1.95
C LYS A 141 -18.13 14.48 -0.96
N GLY A 142 -17.10 15.17 -1.44
CA GLY A 142 -16.37 16.14 -0.61
C GLY A 142 -15.39 15.53 0.39
N GLU A 143 -15.02 14.28 0.23
CA GLU A 143 -13.90 13.72 0.97
C GLU A 143 -12.60 14.36 0.46
N GLU A 144 -11.63 14.50 1.34
CA GLU A 144 -10.34 15.08 0.98
C GLU A 144 -9.61 14.16 0.00
N ILE A 145 -9.31 14.70 -1.18
CA ILE A 145 -8.51 14.01 -2.20
C ILE A 145 -7.09 14.57 -2.19
N ASN A 146 -6.13 13.67 -2.22
CA ASN A 146 -4.72 14.00 -2.32
C ASN A 146 -4.14 13.47 -3.62
N ALA A 147 -4.30 14.24 -4.71
CA ALA A 147 -3.81 13.84 -6.02
C ALA A 147 -2.29 13.56 -6.06
N THR A 148 -1.51 14.22 -5.21
CA THR A 148 -0.07 13.99 -5.11
C THR A 148 0.21 12.57 -4.58
N ARG A 149 -0.50 12.16 -3.55
CA ARG A 149 -0.47 10.81 -3.02
C ARG A 149 -1.02 9.79 -4.02
N ASP A 150 -2.09 10.15 -4.73
CA ASP A 150 -2.72 9.26 -5.72
C ASP A 150 -1.73 8.85 -6.81
N VAL A 151 -1.00 9.82 -7.38
CA VAL A 151 0.02 9.53 -8.40
C VAL A 151 1.15 8.71 -7.83
N SER A 152 1.62 9.03 -6.61
CA SER A 152 2.68 8.29 -5.95
C SER A 152 2.28 6.85 -5.67
N ASP A 153 1.13 6.63 -5.01
CA ASP A 153 0.67 5.30 -4.63
C ASP A 153 0.29 4.44 -5.85
N TYR A 154 -0.37 5.04 -6.87
CA TYR A 154 -0.70 4.35 -8.13
C TYR A 154 0.57 3.84 -8.84
N THR A 155 1.55 4.71 -8.98
CA THR A 155 2.82 4.40 -9.67
C THR A 155 3.61 3.33 -8.92
N LEU A 156 3.72 3.48 -7.60
CA LEU A 156 4.41 2.52 -6.74
C LEU A 156 3.72 1.15 -6.74
N MET A 157 2.39 1.11 -6.65
CA MET A 157 1.62 -0.14 -6.70
C MET A 157 1.79 -0.83 -8.06
N SER A 158 1.75 -0.07 -9.17
CA SER A 158 2.01 -0.59 -10.52
C SER A 158 3.39 -1.25 -10.61
N TYR A 159 4.40 -0.63 -10.01
CA TYR A 159 5.75 -1.20 -9.92
C TYR A 159 5.79 -2.47 -9.08
N CYS A 160 5.22 -2.43 -7.87
CA CYS A 160 5.22 -3.57 -6.95
C CYS A 160 4.56 -4.81 -7.57
N ILE A 161 3.37 -4.64 -8.17
CA ILE A 161 2.67 -5.73 -8.86
C ILE A 161 3.51 -6.25 -10.04
N SER A 162 4.04 -5.35 -10.88
CA SER A 162 4.82 -5.74 -12.06
C SER A 162 6.09 -6.50 -11.70
N LYS A 163 6.82 -6.02 -10.70
CA LYS A 163 8.11 -6.59 -10.25
C LYS A 163 7.97 -7.70 -9.21
N ASN A 164 6.74 -8.11 -8.89
CA ASN A 164 6.48 -9.12 -7.85
C ASN A 164 7.13 -8.77 -6.51
N VAL A 165 7.03 -7.50 -6.10
CA VAL A 165 7.48 -7.05 -4.79
C VAL A 165 6.45 -7.50 -3.75
N PRO A 166 6.83 -8.20 -2.68
CA PRO A 166 5.93 -8.50 -1.58
C PRO A 166 5.23 -7.25 -1.07
N THR A 167 3.90 -7.28 -1.11
CA THR A 167 3.05 -6.10 -0.84
C THR A 167 1.91 -6.49 0.08
N PHE A 168 1.77 -5.75 1.17
CA PHE A 168 0.60 -5.75 2.02
C PHE A 168 -0.08 -4.38 1.96
N ALA A 169 -1.37 -4.35 1.65
CA ALA A 169 -2.11 -3.11 1.42
C ALA A 169 -3.38 -3.07 2.27
N VAL A 170 -3.63 -1.97 2.98
CA VAL A 170 -4.83 -1.83 3.83
C VAL A 170 -5.68 -0.65 3.41
N CYS A 171 -6.99 -0.81 3.46
CA CYS A 171 -8.01 0.21 3.19
C CYS A 171 -7.74 0.92 1.85
N ARG A 172 -7.35 2.21 1.85
CA ARG A 172 -6.92 2.92 0.65
C ARG A 172 -5.85 2.15 -0.16
N GLY A 173 -4.90 1.51 0.51
CA GLY A 173 -3.86 0.70 -0.16
C GLY A 173 -4.45 -0.47 -0.96
N GLU A 174 -5.43 -1.19 -0.41
CA GLU A 174 -6.18 -2.24 -1.11
C GLU A 174 -6.96 -1.66 -2.30
N GLN A 175 -7.60 -0.50 -2.11
CA GLN A 175 -8.32 0.19 -3.17
C GLN A 175 -7.39 0.57 -4.33
N VAL A 176 -6.20 1.11 -4.04
CA VAL A 176 -5.18 1.41 -5.07
C VAL A 176 -4.73 0.14 -5.79
N MET A 177 -4.55 -0.98 -5.08
CA MET A 177 -4.23 -2.28 -5.68
C MET A 177 -5.31 -2.72 -6.67
N GLY A 178 -6.56 -2.59 -6.30
CA GLY A 178 -7.70 -2.88 -7.17
C GLY A 178 -7.76 -1.94 -8.38
N ILE A 179 -7.62 -0.63 -8.17
CA ILE A 179 -7.67 0.40 -9.23
C ILE A 179 -6.56 0.15 -10.27
N VAL A 180 -5.33 -0.08 -9.84
CA VAL A 180 -4.19 -0.41 -10.71
C VAL A 180 -4.45 -1.68 -11.51
N SER A 181 -5.12 -2.64 -10.92
CA SER A 181 -5.46 -3.93 -11.55
C SER A 181 -6.68 -3.85 -12.47
N GLY A 182 -7.43 -2.74 -12.47
CA GLY A 182 -8.55 -2.48 -13.38
C GLY A 182 -9.91 -2.99 -12.91
N VAL A 183 -10.14 -3.07 -11.59
CA VAL A 183 -11.47 -3.37 -11.01
C VAL A 183 -12.48 -2.26 -11.31
N THR A 184 -13.78 -2.55 -11.16
CA THR A 184 -14.77 -1.50 -10.97
C THR A 184 -14.82 -1.08 -9.49
N PHE A 185 -15.36 0.09 -9.20
CA PHE A 185 -15.28 0.67 -7.87
C PHE A 185 -16.63 1.14 -7.37
N ILE A 186 -16.93 0.90 -6.10
CA ILE A 186 -18.09 1.44 -5.38
C ILE A 186 -17.62 2.74 -4.72
N GLN A 187 -18.05 3.87 -5.28
CA GLN A 187 -17.58 5.18 -4.83
C GLN A 187 -18.27 5.68 -3.55
N ASP A 188 -19.38 5.09 -3.16
CA ASP A 188 -20.09 5.38 -1.92
C ASP A 188 -21.00 4.22 -1.54
N ILE A 189 -20.65 3.50 -0.49
CA ILE A 189 -21.40 2.31 -0.02
C ILE A 189 -22.86 2.65 0.33
N PRO A 190 -23.18 3.72 1.09
CA PRO A 190 -24.58 4.08 1.37
C PRO A 190 -25.40 4.27 0.09
N THR A 191 -24.84 4.97 -0.91
CA THR A 191 -25.51 5.17 -2.21
C THR A 191 -25.69 3.83 -2.94
N TYR A 192 -24.66 2.96 -2.93
CA TYR A 192 -24.73 1.65 -3.57
C TYR A 192 -25.84 0.76 -2.99
N TYR A 193 -26.05 0.78 -1.66
CA TYR A 193 -27.17 0.12 -1.02
C TYR A 193 -28.52 0.73 -1.45
N SER A 194 -28.62 2.05 -1.43
CA SER A 194 -29.86 2.77 -1.83
C SER A 194 -30.26 2.48 -3.28
N GLU A 195 -29.29 2.40 -4.21
CA GLU A 195 -29.53 2.06 -5.62
C GLU A 195 -30.11 0.64 -5.79
N GLN A 196 -29.87 -0.25 -4.84
CA GLN A 196 -30.43 -1.59 -4.82
C GLN A 196 -31.75 -1.68 -3.99
N GLY A 197 -32.29 -0.55 -3.55
CA GLY A 197 -33.49 -0.51 -2.70
C GLY A 197 -33.25 -1.11 -1.29
N LYS A 198 -32.02 -1.06 -0.79
CA LYS A 198 -31.60 -1.60 0.50
C LYS A 198 -31.21 -0.49 1.47
N THR A 199 -31.40 -0.77 2.76
CA THR A 199 -30.90 0.10 3.84
C THR A 199 -29.48 -0.29 4.23
N TYR A 200 -28.68 0.70 4.55
CA TYR A 200 -27.32 0.54 5.07
C TYR A 200 -27.28 0.87 6.56
N ASN A 201 -26.44 0.20 7.34
CA ASN A 201 -26.36 0.31 8.80
C ASN A 201 -25.04 0.87 9.32
N ASP A 202 -24.31 1.62 8.48
CA ASP A 202 -23.02 2.22 8.84
C ASP A 202 -21.94 1.23 9.31
N LEU A 203 -22.03 -0.01 8.84
CA LEU A 203 -21.20 -1.14 9.27
C LEU A 203 -19.69 -0.90 9.00
N HIS A 204 -19.37 -0.22 7.89
CA HIS A 204 -17.98 -0.03 7.45
C HIS A 204 -17.38 1.31 7.92
N ARG A 205 -18.22 2.26 8.34
CA ARG A 205 -17.79 3.58 8.80
C ARG A 205 -18.85 4.25 9.65
N MET A 206 -18.49 4.68 10.85
CA MET A 206 -19.38 5.48 11.68
C MET A 206 -19.82 6.75 10.95
N PRO A 207 -21.12 7.16 11.02
CA PRO A 207 -21.63 8.32 10.31
C PRO A 207 -20.87 9.62 10.65
N PRO A 208 -20.78 10.58 9.72
CA PRO A 208 -20.33 11.91 10.03
C PRO A 208 -21.18 12.54 11.14
N GLY A 209 -20.54 13.23 12.07
CA GLY A 209 -21.24 13.85 13.21
C GLY A 209 -21.44 12.94 14.43
N THR A 210 -21.08 11.67 14.36
CA THR A 210 -21.05 10.80 15.53
C THR A 210 -20.09 11.34 16.59
N PRO A 211 -20.52 11.57 17.84
CA PRO A 211 -19.62 12.02 18.90
C PRO A 211 -18.48 11.02 19.11
N ASN A 212 -17.26 11.53 19.28
CA ASN A 212 -16.05 10.69 19.46
C ASN A 212 -15.92 9.61 18.38
N ARG A 213 -16.20 9.95 17.12
CA ARG A 213 -16.18 9.06 15.98
C ARG A 213 -14.89 8.23 15.92
N THR A 214 -15.03 6.92 16.09
CA THR A 214 -13.95 5.93 16.05
C THR A 214 -14.16 4.98 14.89
N TYR A 215 -13.28 4.01 14.72
CA TYR A 215 -13.49 2.92 13.77
C TYR A 215 -14.82 2.19 14.05
N ALA A 216 -15.57 1.91 12.99
CA ALA A 216 -16.64 0.94 13.04
C ALA A 216 -16.07 -0.46 13.23
N ARG A 217 -16.93 -1.43 13.57
CA ARG A 217 -16.51 -2.81 13.78
C ARG A 217 -17.51 -3.77 13.17
N HIS A 218 -16.99 -4.78 12.49
CA HIS A 218 -17.79 -5.82 11.89
C HIS A 218 -17.01 -7.13 11.78
N ASP A 219 -17.71 -8.20 11.41
CA ASP A 219 -17.12 -9.48 11.08
C ASP A 219 -16.88 -9.56 9.57
N VAL A 220 -15.87 -10.33 9.18
CA VAL A 220 -15.47 -10.54 7.79
C VAL A 220 -15.52 -12.03 7.49
N HIS A 221 -16.27 -12.43 6.46
CA HIS A 221 -16.30 -13.78 5.96
C HIS A 221 -15.11 -14.05 5.04
N ILE A 222 -14.33 -15.09 5.35
CA ILE A 222 -13.16 -15.52 4.59
C ILE A 222 -13.60 -16.57 3.56
N LEU A 223 -13.45 -16.22 2.29
CA LEU A 223 -13.91 -17.09 1.21
C LEU A 223 -13.12 -18.40 1.13
N PRO A 224 -13.74 -19.52 0.74
CA PRO A 224 -13.11 -20.84 0.65
C PRO A 224 -12.26 -20.96 -0.63
N VAL A 225 -11.42 -19.96 -0.90
CA VAL A 225 -10.49 -19.94 -2.01
C VAL A 225 -9.05 -20.11 -1.50
N LYS A 226 -8.20 -20.73 -2.30
CA LYS A 226 -6.77 -20.82 -1.95
C LYS A 226 -6.17 -19.42 -1.99
N SER A 227 -5.78 -18.88 -0.83
CA SER A 227 -5.24 -17.54 -0.68
C SER A 227 -4.37 -17.43 0.57
N HIS A 228 -3.48 -16.44 0.59
CA HIS A 228 -2.70 -16.12 1.80
C HIS A 228 -3.61 -15.70 2.95
N LEU A 229 -4.68 -14.94 2.65
CA LEU A 229 -5.64 -14.54 3.68
C LEU A 229 -6.24 -15.76 4.38
N ARG A 230 -6.70 -16.76 3.61
CA ARG A 230 -7.25 -18.00 4.16
C ARG A 230 -6.24 -18.76 5.02
N GLU A 231 -4.99 -18.83 4.59
CA GLU A 231 -3.91 -19.50 5.31
C GLU A 231 -3.55 -18.75 6.61
N ILE A 232 -3.54 -17.41 6.58
CA ILE A 232 -3.22 -16.57 7.75
C ILE A 232 -4.31 -16.67 8.81
N VAL A 233 -5.59 -16.56 8.41
CA VAL A 233 -6.73 -16.57 9.33
C VAL A 233 -6.99 -17.98 9.85
N GLY A 234 -6.98 -18.98 8.98
CA GLY A 234 -7.21 -20.39 9.35
C GLY A 234 -8.64 -20.71 9.78
N ALA A 235 -9.60 -19.80 9.54
CA ALA A 235 -11.01 -19.92 9.89
C ALA A 235 -11.89 -19.33 8.78
N ASP A 236 -13.21 -19.56 8.85
CA ASP A 236 -14.18 -19.02 7.90
C ASP A 236 -14.59 -17.57 8.19
N GLU A 237 -14.30 -17.10 9.38
CA GLU A 237 -14.65 -15.74 9.82
C GLU A 237 -13.52 -15.11 10.62
N LEU A 238 -13.37 -13.81 10.48
CA LEU A 238 -12.53 -12.95 11.29
C LEU A 238 -13.44 -11.93 11.98
N HIS A 239 -13.46 -11.94 13.30
CA HIS A 239 -14.42 -11.17 14.08
C HIS A 239 -13.85 -9.81 14.51
N ASN A 240 -14.78 -8.85 14.62
CA ASN A 240 -14.55 -7.56 15.29
C ASN A 240 -13.38 -6.75 14.70
N VAL A 241 -13.25 -6.73 13.37
CA VAL A 241 -12.20 -5.96 12.69
C VAL A 241 -12.47 -4.46 12.75
N SER A 242 -11.42 -3.65 12.83
CA SER A 242 -11.52 -2.18 12.69
C SER A 242 -11.80 -1.79 11.24
N SER A 243 -12.81 -0.95 11.01
CA SER A 243 -13.22 -0.50 9.68
C SER A 243 -13.45 1.01 9.62
N TRP A 244 -12.96 1.65 8.55
CA TRP A 244 -13.15 3.07 8.29
C TRP A 244 -13.11 3.36 6.79
N HIS A 245 -14.17 2.95 6.07
CA HIS A 245 -14.29 3.24 4.64
C HIS A 245 -15.76 3.42 4.24
N HIS A 246 -16.00 4.25 3.23
CA HIS A 246 -17.29 4.38 2.58
C HIS A 246 -17.22 4.05 1.09
N GLN A 247 -16.04 3.71 0.62
CA GLN A 247 -15.76 3.22 -0.73
C GLN A 247 -15.33 1.77 -0.66
N ALA A 248 -15.47 1.03 -1.75
CA ALA A 248 -15.04 -0.36 -1.83
C ALA A 248 -14.73 -0.78 -3.27
N ILE A 249 -14.03 -1.89 -3.40
CA ILE A 249 -13.89 -2.59 -4.66
C ILE A 249 -15.25 -3.15 -5.09
N GLY A 250 -15.64 -2.91 -6.34
CA GLY A 250 -16.85 -3.44 -6.92
C GLY A 250 -16.62 -4.82 -7.54
N SER A 251 -16.36 -4.88 -8.85
CA SER A 251 -16.16 -6.15 -9.54
C SER A 251 -14.72 -6.36 -9.96
N LEU A 252 -14.19 -7.55 -9.67
CA LEU A 252 -12.87 -8.01 -10.10
C LEU A 252 -12.87 -8.63 -11.51
N LYS A 253 -14.03 -8.65 -12.20
CA LYS A 253 -14.17 -9.30 -13.51
C LYS A 253 -13.19 -8.73 -14.55
N GLY A 254 -12.41 -9.60 -15.14
CA GLY A 254 -11.41 -9.26 -16.17
C GLY A 254 -10.09 -8.74 -15.58
N THR A 255 -9.89 -8.89 -14.29
CA THR A 255 -8.62 -8.64 -13.60
C THR A 255 -7.94 -9.96 -13.20
N PRO A 256 -6.65 -9.94 -12.84
CA PRO A 256 -5.98 -11.11 -12.31
C PRO A 256 -6.27 -11.38 -10.83
N LEU A 257 -6.97 -10.47 -10.16
CA LEU A 257 -7.24 -10.55 -8.72
C LEU A 257 -8.32 -11.58 -8.41
N ILE A 258 -8.21 -12.18 -7.24
CA ILE A 258 -9.28 -12.97 -6.61
C ILE A 258 -9.81 -12.23 -5.39
N GLN A 259 -11.11 -12.35 -5.16
CA GLN A 259 -11.72 -11.94 -3.90
C GLN A 259 -11.43 -13.00 -2.85
N THR A 260 -10.97 -12.58 -1.69
CA THR A 260 -10.57 -13.47 -0.59
C THR A 260 -11.45 -13.32 0.65
N ALA A 261 -12.13 -12.18 0.78
CA ALA A 261 -13.04 -11.91 1.89
C ALA A 261 -14.17 -10.95 1.51
N GLU A 262 -15.27 -11.02 2.27
CA GLU A 262 -16.40 -10.12 2.12
C GLU A 262 -17.15 -9.93 3.44
N THR A 263 -17.93 -8.86 3.51
CA THR A 263 -18.94 -8.65 4.54
C THR A 263 -20.29 -8.48 3.87
N THR A 264 -21.27 -9.26 4.29
CA THR A 264 -22.64 -9.22 3.74
C THR A 264 -23.61 -8.66 4.76
N TYR A 265 -24.34 -7.61 4.38
CA TYR A 265 -25.44 -7.07 5.15
C TYR A 265 -26.64 -6.80 4.26
N ASN A 266 -27.85 -7.12 4.73
CA ASN A 266 -29.11 -6.91 4.03
C ASN A 266 -29.10 -7.41 2.56
N GLY A 267 -28.35 -8.50 2.30
CA GLY A 267 -28.23 -9.13 0.98
C GLY A 267 -27.31 -8.39 0.00
N VAL A 268 -26.51 -7.45 0.48
CA VAL A 268 -25.46 -6.78 -0.29
C VAL A 268 -24.10 -7.18 0.28
N SER A 269 -23.22 -7.71 -0.57
CA SER A 269 -21.84 -8.06 -0.20
C SER A 269 -20.89 -6.93 -0.60
N ILE A 270 -19.99 -6.60 0.31
CA ILE A 270 -18.88 -5.66 0.10
C ILE A 270 -17.57 -6.46 0.16
N VAL A 271 -16.68 -6.23 -0.79
CA VAL A 271 -15.34 -6.84 -0.83
C VAL A 271 -14.50 -6.31 0.33
N GLU A 272 -13.91 -7.23 1.10
CA GLU A 272 -13.07 -6.92 2.26
C GLU A 272 -11.64 -7.44 2.11
N GLY A 273 -11.37 -8.19 1.05
CA GLY A 273 -10.03 -8.67 0.77
C GLY A 273 -9.85 -9.11 -0.66
N ILE A 274 -8.70 -8.80 -1.21
CA ILE A 274 -8.26 -9.19 -2.56
C ILE A 274 -6.81 -9.67 -2.56
N GLU A 275 -6.48 -10.49 -3.56
CA GLU A 275 -5.13 -11.03 -3.73
C GLU A 275 -4.80 -11.23 -5.20
N ASP A 276 -3.54 -11.05 -5.60
CA ASP A 276 -3.04 -11.54 -6.90
C ASP A 276 -2.36 -12.90 -6.70
N PRO A 277 -3.06 -14.02 -6.97
CA PRO A 277 -2.56 -15.36 -6.70
C PRO A 277 -1.37 -15.77 -7.57
N ARG A 278 -1.02 -14.95 -8.55
CA ARG A 278 0.16 -15.15 -9.43
C ARG A 278 1.45 -14.59 -8.83
N LYS A 279 1.34 -13.87 -7.71
CA LYS A 279 2.44 -13.16 -7.06
C LYS A 279 2.85 -13.87 -5.76
N THR A 280 4.08 -13.64 -5.33
CA THR A 280 4.61 -14.25 -4.10
C THR A 280 3.81 -13.84 -2.87
N PHE A 281 3.50 -12.55 -2.74
CA PHE A 281 2.66 -12.00 -1.67
C PHE A 281 2.19 -10.60 -2.09
N VAL A 282 1.01 -10.50 -2.68
CA VAL A 282 0.35 -9.23 -3.02
C VAL A 282 -1.08 -9.31 -2.51
N VAL A 283 -1.28 -8.84 -1.29
CA VAL A 283 -2.49 -9.00 -0.48
C VAL A 283 -3.04 -7.64 -0.08
N GLY A 284 -4.32 -7.44 -0.32
CA GLY A 284 -5.07 -6.25 0.09
C GLY A 284 -6.21 -6.60 1.04
N LEU A 285 -6.40 -5.77 2.07
CA LEU A 285 -7.50 -5.84 3.03
C LEU A 285 -8.18 -4.48 3.14
N GLN A 286 -9.52 -4.47 3.10
CA GLN A 286 -10.27 -3.22 3.24
C GLN A 286 -10.35 -2.75 4.69
N PHE A 287 -10.30 -3.67 5.66
CA PHE A 287 -10.28 -3.39 7.10
C PHE A 287 -8.85 -3.11 7.62
N HIS A 288 -8.74 -2.75 8.91
CA HIS A 288 -7.53 -2.17 9.50
C HIS A 288 -6.89 -3.03 10.62
N PRO A 289 -6.21 -4.14 10.31
CA PRO A 289 -5.51 -4.92 11.35
C PRO A 289 -4.40 -4.14 12.03
N GLU A 290 -3.78 -3.17 11.35
CA GLU A 290 -2.76 -2.29 11.91
C GLU A 290 -3.33 -1.35 12.98
N ASN A 291 -4.61 -0.96 12.86
CA ASN A 291 -5.27 -0.18 13.89
C ASN A 291 -5.53 -1.02 15.14
N ASP A 292 -6.00 -2.25 14.99
CA ASP A 292 -6.20 -3.15 16.11
C ASP A 292 -4.89 -3.40 16.88
N LEU A 293 -3.80 -3.64 16.17
CA LEU A 293 -2.47 -3.76 16.77
C LEU A 293 -2.01 -2.47 17.46
N LYS A 294 -2.23 -1.31 16.84
CA LYS A 294 -1.89 -0.01 17.44
C LYS A 294 -2.63 0.21 18.76
N GLU A 295 -3.93 -0.03 18.77
CA GLU A 295 -4.76 0.18 19.96
C GLU A 295 -4.32 -0.70 21.13
N VAL A 296 -3.99 -1.95 20.88
CA VAL A 296 -3.58 -2.90 21.92
C VAL A 296 -2.09 -2.74 22.29
N ILE A 297 -1.19 -2.72 21.30
CA ILE A 297 0.25 -2.74 21.57
C ILE A 297 0.77 -1.37 22.01
N ILE A 298 0.30 -0.28 21.37
CA ILE A 298 0.80 1.07 21.64
C ILE A 298 -0.05 1.77 22.68
N ASN A 299 -1.38 1.77 22.47
CA ASN A 299 -2.32 2.51 23.32
C ASN A 299 -2.76 1.72 24.56
N LYS A 300 -2.32 0.44 24.70
CA LYS A 300 -2.55 -0.43 25.86
C LYS A 300 -4.03 -0.68 26.20
N LYS A 301 -4.90 -0.67 25.18
CA LYS A 301 -6.31 -1.04 25.34
C LYS A 301 -6.48 -2.54 25.54
N ASP A 302 -7.64 -2.94 26.08
CA ASP A 302 -7.97 -4.35 26.32
C ASP A 302 -8.04 -5.12 24.97
N PRO A 303 -7.26 -6.17 24.75
CA PRO A 303 -7.25 -6.93 23.50
C PRO A 303 -8.62 -7.50 23.11
N LYS A 304 -9.49 -7.82 24.08
CA LYS A 304 -10.83 -8.38 23.80
C LYS A 304 -11.76 -7.43 23.03
N ASP A 305 -11.48 -6.13 23.03
CA ASP A 305 -12.27 -5.13 22.34
C ASP A 305 -11.90 -5.01 20.85
N PHE A 306 -10.94 -5.82 20.37
CA PHE A 306 -10.35 -5.74 19.05
C PHE A 306 -10.30 -7.09 18.37
N CYS A 307 -10.01 -7.09 17.07
CA CYS A 307 -9.73 -8.30 16.31
C CYS A 307 -8.56 -9.07 16.94
N ASP A 308 -8.49 -10.38 16.71
CA ASP A 308 -7.43 -11.24 17.20
C ASP A 308 -6.04 -10.67 16.85
N GLN A 309 -5.26 -10.38 17.90
CA GLN A 309 -3.96 -9.73 17.78
C GLN A 309 -2.90 -10.63 17.13
N GLU A 310 -3.02 -11.93 17.32
CA GLU A 310 -2.10 -12.90 16.73
C GLU A 310 -2.33 -12.99 15.22
N ILE A 311 -3.59 -13.06 14.79
CA ILE A 311 -3.98 -13.04 13.38
C ILE A 311 -3.59 -11.70 12.76
N SER A 312 -3.91 -10.57 13.39
CA SER A 312 -3.53 -9.23 12.91
C SER A 312 -2.02 -9.10 12.71
N MET A 313 -1.21 -9.65 13.61
CA MET A 313 0.25 -9.64 13.50
C MET A 313 0.77 -10.60 12.41
N LYS A 314 0.07 -11.71 12.14
CA LYS A 314 0.47 -12.66 11.08
C LYS A 314 0.51 -12.02 9.71
N PHE A 315 -0.36 -11.05 9.38
CA PHE A 315 -0.30 -10.34 8.10
C PHE A 315 1.06 -9.66 7.89
N PHE A 316 1.56 -8.99 8.90
CA PHE A 316 2.87 -8.33 8.84
C PHE A 316 4.03 -9.33 8.86
N LYS A 317 3.91 -10.42 9.61
CA LYS A 317 4.91 -11.49 9.61
C LYS A 317 5.04 -12.18 8.26
N GLU A 318 3.92 -12.43 7.56
CA GLU A 318 3.95 -13.03 6.23
C GLU A 318 4.49 -12.06 5.16
N LEU A 319 4.19 -10.75 5.26
CA LEU A 319 4.87 -9.74 4.45
C LEU A 319 6.39 -9.79 4.64
N VAL A 320 6.85 -9.76 5.89
CA VAL A 320 8.29 -9.80 6.24
C VAL A 320 8.92 -11.10 5.75
N LYS A 321 8.26 -12.23 5.94
CA LYS A 321 8.71 -13.54 5.46
C LYS A 321 8.82 -13.59 3.94
N ALA A 322 7.82 -13.11 3.21
CA ALA A 322 7.85 -13.04 1.75
C ALA A 322 8.97 -12.11 1.25
N ALA A 323 9.17 -10.97 1.92
CA ALA A 323 10.25 -10.03 1.62
C ALA A 323 11.65 -10.65 1.85
N SER A 324 11.80 -11.52 2.85
CA SER A 324 13.07 -12.21 3.11
C SER A 324 13.44 -13.26 2.04
N GLN A 325 12.47 -13.71 1.24
CA GLN A 325 12.65 -14.70 0.18
C GLN A 325 12.94 -14.07 -1.19
N LYS A 326 12.86 -12.74 -1.30
CA LYS A 326 13.19 -12.00 -2.54
C LYS A 326 14.71 -12.02 -2.72
N LYS A 327 15.21 -13.01 -3.44
CA LYS A 327 16.61 -13.15 -3.85
C LYS A 327 16.77 -12.86 -5.34
#